data_f8a63bafa4bb20ac4d61e2ef385752bd
#
_entry.id   f8a63bafa4bb20ac4d61e2ef385752bd
#
_cell.length_a   1.000
_cell.length_b   1.000
_cell.length_c   1.000
_cell.angle_alpha   90.00
_cell.angle_beta   90.00
_cell.angle_gamma   90.00
#
_symmetry.space_group_name_H-M   'P 1'
#
loop_
_entity.id
_entity.type
_entity.pdbx_description
1 polymer ?
#
loop_
_entity_poly.entity_id
_entity_poly.type
_entity_poly.pdbx_seq_one_letter_code
_entity_poly.pdbx_strand_id
1 'polypeptide(L)'
;MVEAAVQSDSSARFLLQATGLSKSFGGIKAVNNACLEVDKGSITGLIGPNGAGKTTLFNLLANFIEPDCGKIIFDNQPIHNLPSHKIATLGFIRTFQVARVLSRLSVLENMLLATPNQTGENFFQVWLQPGKLRAEERANKEKAMDILESVGLAAKAHDYAGALSGGQRKLLEMARTLMTSPKLILLDEPAAGVNPTLINQICEHIVNWNEQGISFLIIEHNMDVIMSLCDRIWVLAEGSNLASGTPAEIQQNEQVLEAYLGQ
;
A
#
# COMPACT_ATOMS: atom_id res chain seq x y z
N MET A 1 9.78 30.21 -20.71
CA MET A 1 10.83 29.78 -19.75
C MET A 1 10.38 29.76 -18.29
N VAL A 2 9.31 30.44 -17.89
CA VAL A 2 8.78 30.45 -16.50
C VAL A 2 7.87 29.27 -16.24
N GLU A 3 7.13 28.75 -17.21
CA GLU A 3 6.25 27.57 -17.07
C GLU A 3 7.02 26.23 -16.87
N ALA A 4 8.21 26.10 -17.45
CA ALA A 4 9.03 24.89 -17.30
C ALA A 4 9.70 24.79 -15.91
N ALA A 5 9.91 25.90 -15.22
CA ALA A 5 10.50 25.91 -13.87
C ALA A 5 9.48 25.56 -12.78
N VAL A 6 8.19 25.88 -12.98
CA VAL A 6 7.12 25.52 -12.02
C VAL A 6 6.75 24.04 -12.10
N GLN A 7 6.88 23.40 -13.27
CA GLN A 7 6.64 21.97 -13.43
C GLN A 7 7.76 21.07 -12.84
N SER A 8 9.00 21.56 -12.76
CA SER A 8 10.12 20.78 -12.23
C SER A 8 10.13 20.69 -10.70
N ASP A 9 9.56 21.66 -10.00
CA ASP A 9 9.54 21.68 -8.52
C ASP A 9 8.39 20.85 -7.94
N SER A 10 7.27 20.73 -8.66
CA SER A 10 6.13 19.91 -8.25
C SER A 10 6.40 18.40 -8.38
N SER A 11 7.21 17.96 -9.35
CA SER A 11 7.52 16.54 -9.57
C SER A 11 8.41 15.93 -8.48
N ALA A 12 9.20 16.74 -7.78
CA ALA A 12 10.05 16.29 -6.68
C ALA A 12 9.27 16.00 -5.37
N ARG A 13 8.07 16.57 -5.24
CA ARG A 13 7.23 16.47 -4.05
C ARG A 13 6.46 15.16 -3.98
N PHE A 14 5.84 14.76 -5.10
CA PHE A 14 4.94 13.60 -5.12
C PHE A 14 5.69 12.31 -5.38
N LEU A 15 5.36 11.27 -4.60
CA LEU A 15 5.83 9.91 -4.83
C LEU A 15 4.96 9.18 -5.86
N LEU A 16 3.63 9.41 -5.79
CA LEU A 16 2.66 8.86 -6.73
C LEU A 16 1.78 9.98 -7.27
N GLN A 17 1.60 10.01 -8.59
CA GLN A 17 0.65 10.89 -9.26
C GLN A 17 -0.18 10.09 -10.25
N ALA A 18 -1.49 10.16 -10.10
CA ALA A 18 -2.46 9.61 -11.04
C ALA A 18 -3.29 10.76 -11.62
N THR A 19 -3.40 10.84 -12.93
CA THR A 19 -4.09 11.96 -13.60
C THR A 19 -5.05 11.41 -14.65
N GLY A 20 -6.32 11.81 -14.55
CA GLY A 20 -7.34 11.53 -15.55
C GLY A 20 -7.67 10.05 -15.72
N LEU A 21 -7.51 9.25 -14.66
CA LEU A 21 -7.78 7.82 -14.73
C LEU A 21 -9.26 7.54 -14.98
N SER A 22 -9.52 6.71 -15.98
CA SER A 22 -10.87 6.27 -16.31
C SER A 22 -10.90 4.77 -16.55
N LYS A 23 -11.99 4.13 -16.11
CA LYS A 23 -12.25 2.70 -16.33
C LYS A 23 -13.73 2.41 -16.40
N SER A 24 -14.13 1.69 -17.46
CA SER A 24 -15.51 1.24 -17.66
C SER A 24 -15.58 -0.28 -17.71
N PHE A 25 -16.66 -0.84 -17.18
CA PHE A 25 -16.99 -2.25 -17.24
C PHE A 25 -18.43 -2.41 -17.78
N GLY A 26 -18.59 -3.02 -18.94
CA GLY A 26 -19.91 -3.30 -19.51
C GLY A 26 -20.84 -2.06 -19.60
N GLY A 27 -20.27 -0.88 -19.91
CA GLY A 27 -21.01 0.38 -20.00
C GLY A 27 -21.11 1.19 -18.70
N ILE A 28 -20.74 0.63 -17.56
CA ILE A 28 -20.68 1.35 -16.29
C ILE A 28 -19.29 1.96 -16.11
N LYS A 29 -19.22 3.28 -15.95
CA LYS A 29 -17.98 3.98 -15.62
C LYS A 29 -17.69 3.83 -14.13
N ALA A 30 -16.84 2.86 -13.78
CA ALA A 30 -16.45 2.61 -12.40
C ALA A 30 -15.46 3.66 -11.85
N VAL A 31 -14.63 4.22 -12.74
CA VAL A 31 -13.76 5.38 -12.47
C VAL A 31 -13.85 6.32 -13.67
N ASN A 32 -14.04 7.60 -13.41
CA ASN A 32 -14.29 8.62 -14.42
C ASN A 32 -13.41 9.86 -14.16
N ASN A 33 -12.35 10.02 -14.93
CA ASN A 33 -11.41 11.14 -14.87
C ASN A 33 -10.84 11.40 -13.45
N ALA A 34 -10.58 10.34 -12.69
CA ALA A 34 -10.08 10.47 -11.32
C ALA A 34 -8.60 10.85 -11.29
N CYS A 35 -8.26 11.68 -10.30
CA CYS A 35 -6.91 12.08 -9.98
C CYS A 35 -6.57 11.69 -8.53
N LEU A 36 -5.30 11.40 -8.25
CA LEU A 36 -4.82 11.12 -6.90
C LEU A 36 -3.32 11.39 -6.82
N GLU A 37 -2.90 12.01 -5.73
CA GLU A 37 -1.50 12.29 -5.45
C GLU A 37 -1.13 11.80 -4.06
N VAL A 38 0.08 11.27 -3.90
CA VAL A 38 0.67 10.88 -2.62
C VAL A 38 2.01 11.57 -2.49
N ASP A 39 2.17 12.39 -1.46
CA ASP A 39 3.44 13.04 -1.14
C ASP A 39 4.46 12.00 -0.63
N LYS A 40 5.76 12.25 -0.84
CA LYS A 40 6.82 11.40 -0.23
C LYS A 40 6.77 11.48 1.30
N GLY A 41 6.81 10.33 1.97
CA GLY A 41 6.80 10.25 3.42
C GLY A 41 5.46 10.65 4.04
N SER A 42 4.34 10.60 3.31
CA SER A 42 3.01 10.91 3.83
C SER A 42 2.13 9.67 3.97
N ILE A 43 1.10 9.81 4.81
CA ILE A 43 -0.02 8.88 4.91
C ILE A 43 -1.22 9.53 4.25
N THR A 44 -1.64 8.99 3.11
CA THR A 44 -2.77 9.49 2.32
C THR A 44 -3.97 8.55 2.45
N GLY A 45 -5.14 9.10 2.74
CA GLY A 45 -6.41 8.37 2.79
C GLY A 45 -7.19 8.45 1.47
N LEU A 46 -7.87 7.36 1.10
CA LEU A 46 -8.88 7.36 0.04
C LEU A 46 -10.19 6.86 0.62
N ILE A 47 -11.17 7.75 0.71
CA ILE A 47 -12.49 7.45 1.26
C ILE A 47 -13.58 7.67 0.21
N GLY A 48 -14.80 7.32 0.56
CA GLY A 48 -15.98 7.52 -0.27
C GLY A 48 -17.03 6.45 0.01
N PRO A 49 -18.28 6.67 -0.42
CA PRO A 49 -19.37 5.73 -0.22
C PRO A 49 -19.15 4.38 -0.90
N ASN A 50 -19.99 3.39 -0.58
CA ASN A 50 -19.97 2.10 -1.26
C ASN A 50 -20.28 2.28 -2.76
N GLY A 51 -19.53 1.57 -3.60
CA GLY A 51 -19.68 1.74 -5.06
C GLY A 51 -19.01 3.00 -5.65
N ALA A 52 -18.37 3.86 -4.85
CA ALA A 52 -17.68 5.06 -5.33
C ALA A 52 -16.50 4.80 -6.29
N GLY A 53 -16.07 3.55 -6.47
CA GLY A 53 -14.96 3.19 -7.36
C GLY A 53 -13.60 3.05 -6.69
N LYS A 54 -13.51 3.15 -5.36
CA LYS A 54 -12.25 3.08 -4.59
C LYS A 54 -11.39 1.87 -4.92
N THR A 55 -11.95 0.66 -4.81
CA THR A 55 -11.24 -0.59 -5.11
C THR A 55 -10.82 -0.66 -6.58
N THR A 56 -11.64 -0.13 -7.50
CA THR A 56 -11.26 -0.03 -8.91
C THR A 56 -10.08 0.90 -9.08
N LEU A 57 -10.11 2.09 -8.47
CA LEU A 57 -8.98 3.03 -8.50
C LEU A 57 -7.70 2.41 -7.94
N PHE A 58 -7.76 1.68 -6.82
CA PHE A 58 -6.62 0.93 -6.28
C PHE A 58 -6.06 -0.13 -7.25
N ASN A 59 -6.97 -0.84 -7.93
CA ASN A 59 -6.58 -1.81 -8.95
C ASN A 59 -5.88 -1.15 -10.13
N LEU A 60 -6.32 0.04 -10.54
CA LEU A 60 -5.69 0.84 -11.60
C LEU A 60 -4.30 1.32 -11.16
N LEU A 61 -4.16 1.90 -9.95
CA LEU A 61 -2.90 2.42 -9.43
C LEU A 61 -1.81 1.34 -9.35
N ALA A 62 -2.16 0.13 -8.91
CA ALA A 62 -1.25 -1.01 -8.82
C ALA A 62 -1.13 -1.81 -10.13
N ASN A 63 -1.78 -1.34 -11.20
CA ASN A 63 -1.84 -1.97 -12.53
C ASN A 63 -2.27 -3.45 -12.52
N PHE A 64 -3.20 -3.80 -11.62
CA PHE A 64 -3.93 -5.07 -11.67
C PHE A 64 -5.03 -5.04 -12.74
N ILE A 65 -5.50 -3.84 -13.09
CA ILE A 65 -6.43 -3.54 -14.18
C ILE A 65 -5.84 -2.39 -14.96
N GLU A 66 -5.78 -2.48 -16.27
CA GLU A 66 -5.32 -1.40 -17.13
C GLU A 66 -6.38 -0.29 -17.21
N PRO A 67 -5.99 0.99 -17.06
CA PRO A 67 -6.90 2.11 -17.27
C PRO A 67 -7.27 2.22 -18.76
N ASP A 68 -8.51 2.66 -19.03
CA ASP A 68 -8.93 2.99 -20.39
C ASP A 68 -8.32 4.33 -20.85
N CYS A 69 -8.11 5.26 -19.90
CA CYS A 69 -7.46 6.55 -20.08
C CYS A 69 -6.72 6.97 -18.82
N GLY A 70 -5.81 7.93 -18.97
CA GLY A 70 -5.05 8.55 -17.89
C GLY A 70 -3.61 8.08 -17.81
N LYS A 71 -2.89 8.60 -16.81
CA LYS A 71 -1.47 8.33 -16.60
C LYS A 71 -1.20 8.11 -15.12
N ILE A 72 -0.24 7.23 -14.83
CA ILE A 72 0.24 6.97 -13.47
C ILE A 72 1.76 7.13 -13.48
N ILE A 73 2.26 8.00 -12.61
CA ILE A 73 3.70 8.26 -12.41
C ILE A 73 4.04 7.87 -10.98
N PHE A 74 5.03 7.03 -10.80
CA PHE A 74 5.57 6.64 -9.50
C PHE A 74 7.06 6.90 -9.45
N ASP A 75 7.51 7.65 -8.44
CA ASP A 75 8.90 8.07 -8.25
C ASP A 75 9.53 8.60 -9.55
N ASN A 76 8.82 9.53 -10.20
CA ASN A 76 9.16 10.17 -11.49
C ASN A 76 9.18 9.23 -12.71
N GLN A 77 8.68 7.99 -12.60
CA GLN A 77 8.62 7.04 -13.70
C GLN A 77 7.17 6.71 -14.08
N PRO A 78 6.80 6.70 -15.38
CA PRO A 78 5.49 6.25 -15.80
C PRO A 78 5.37 4.73 -15.59
N ILE A 79 4.33 4.30 -14.86
CA ILE A 79 4.13 2.89 -14.50
C ILE A 79 2.88 2.26 -15.12
N HIS A 80 2.00 3.03 -15.75
CA HIS A 80 0.71 2.55 -16.26
C HIS A 80 0.80 1.45 -17.34
N ASN A 81 1.98 1.27 -17.97
CA ASN A 81 2.25 0.20 -18.94
C ASN A 81 3.16 -0.90 -18.38
N LEU A 82 3.50 -0.85 -17.09
CA LEU A 82 4.36 -1.86 -16.49
C LEU A 82 3.52 -2.95 -15.82
N PRO A 83 3.88 -4.23 -15.95
CA PRO A 83 3.19 -5.28 -15.22
C PRO A 83 3.41 -5.11 -13.71
N SER A 84 2.43 -5.51 -12.90
CA SER A 84 2.39 -5.31 -11.45
C SER A 84 3.64 -5.81 -10.71
N HIS A 85 4.25 -6.91 -11.15
CA HIS A 85 5.49 -7.42 -10.55
C HIS A 85 6.68 -6.48 -10.75
N LYS A 86 6.77 -5.76 -11.88
CA LYS A 86 7.80 -4.72 -12.09
C LYS A 86 7.54 -3.49 -11.26
N ILE A 87 6.27 -3.11 -11.07
CA ILE A 87 5.89 -2.01 -10.19
C ILE A 87 6.30 -2.33 -8.75
N ALA A 88 6.10 -3.57 -8.31
CA ALA A 88 6.55 -4.02 -7.00
C ALA A 88 8.08 -3.91 -6.82
N THR A 89 8.88 -4.21 -7.84
CA THR A 89 10.35 -4.06 -7.76
C THR A 89 10.82 -2.60 -7.68
N LEU A 90 9.97 -1.63 -8.05
CA LEU A 90 10.25 -0.20 -7.86
C LEU A 90 9.99 0.27 -6.42
N GLY A 91 9.40 -0.60 -5.58
CA GLY A 91 9.03 -0.29 -4.20
C GLY A 91 7.58 0.15 -4.01
N PHE A 92 6.70 -0.10 -4.97
CA PHE A 92 5.27 0.15 -4.87
C PHE A 92 4.55 -1.17 -4.56
N ILE A 93 4.19 -1.37 -3.30
CA ILE A 93 3.63 -2.63 -2.80
C ILE A 93 2.14 -2.44 -2.46
N ARG A 94 1.33 -3.44 -2.78
CA ARG A 94 -0.07 -3.50 -2.36
C ARG A 94 -0.31 -4.71 -1.46
N THR A 95 -1.01 -4.49 -0.35
CA THR A 95 -1.60 -5.58 0.45
C THR A 95 -2.97 -5.95 -0.09
N PHE A 96 -3.49 -7.11 0.32
CA PHE A 96 -4.82 -7.58 -0.06
C PHE A 96 -5.76 -7.48 1.15
N GLN A 97 -7.06 -7.32 0.89
CA GLN A 97 -8.09 -7.26 1.92
C GLN A 97 -8.13 -8.54 2.80
N VAL A 98 -7.84 -9.70 2.23
CA VAL A 98 -7.73 -10.97 2.95
C VAL A 98 -6.26 -11.35 3.12
N ALA A 99 -5.83 -11.54 4.37
CA ALA A 99 -4.47 -11.92 4.69
C ALA A 99 -4.06 -13.23 3.97
N ARG A 100 -3.13 -13.09 3.01
CA ARG A 100 -2.61 -14.21 2.23
C ARG A 100 -1.36 -14.81 2.87
N VAL A 101 -1.52 -15.27 4.09
CA VAL A 101 -0.45 -15.94 4.82
C VAL A 101 -0.42 -17.42 4.43
N LEU A 102 0.78 -17.93 4.17
CA LEU A 102 0.98 -19.35 3.86
C LEU A 102 0.97 -20.16 5.15
N SER A 103 -0.20 -20.71 5.51
CA SER A 103 -0.48 -21.31 6.80
C SER A 103 0.38 -22.56 7.14
N ARG A 104 0.91 -23.23 6.12
CA ARG A 104 1.76 -24.42 6.27
C ARG A 104 3.25 -24.11 6.42
N LEU A 105 3.62 -22.85 6.27
CA LEU A 105 4.98 -22.37 6.50
C LEU A 105 5.08 -21.70 7.87
N SER A 106 6.28 -21.68 8.43
CA SER A 106 6.55 -20.89 9.64
C SER A 106 6.39 -19.39 9.38
N VAL A 107 6.28 -18.61 10.44
CA VAL A 107 6.23 -17.14 10.39
C VAL A 107 7.47 -16.60 9.69
N LEU A 108 8.65 -17.11 10.05
CA LEU A 108 9.92 -16.71 9.43
C LEU A 108 9.99 -17.07 7.94
N GLU A 109 9.57 -18.27 7.53
CA GLU A 109 9.53 -18.66 6.13
C GLU A 109 8.58 -17.78 5.33
N ASN A 110 7.43 -17.38 5.90
CA ASN A 110 6.54 -16.40 5.29
C ASN A 110 7.22 -15.06 5.04
N MET A 111 8.08 -14.59 5.94
CA MET A 111 8.87 -13.36 5.76
C MET A 111 9.90 -13.54 4.64
N LEU A 112 10.69 -14.61 4.69
CA LEU A 112 11.78 -14.85 3.74
C LEU A 112 11.28 -14.99 2.30
N LEU A 113 10.09 -15.57 2.08
CA LEU A 113 9.48 -15.65 0.74
C LEU A 113 9.11 -14.29 0.14
N ALA A 114 8.97 -13.25 0.95
CA ALA A 114 8.69 -11.90 0.46
C ALA A 114 9.95 -11.14 0.02
N THR A 115 11.13 -11.68 0.24
CA THR A 115 12.40 -11.04 -0.16
C THR A 115 12.54 -11.05 -1.68
N PRO A 116 12.73 -9.90 -2.34
CA PRO A 116 12.88 -9.84 -3.78
C PRO A 116 14.28 -10.25 -4.24
N ASN A 117 14.41 -10.67 -5.51
CA ASN A 117 15.69 -10.89 -6.21
C ASN A 117 16.67 -11.82 -5.47
N GLN A 118 16.19 -12.91 -4.87
CA GLN A 118 17.06 -13.85 -4.17
C GLN A 118 18.02 -14.54 -5.15
N THR A 119 19.32 -14.57 -4.82
CA THR A 119 20.34 -15.28 -5.63
C THR A 119 19.99 -16.76 -5.80
N GLY A 120 19.26 -17.36 -4.84
CA GLY A 120 18.77 -18.74 -4.89
C GLY A 120 17.74 -19.04 -5.99
N GLU A 121 17.13 -18.05 -6.60
CA GLU A 121 16.20 -18.23 -7.74
C GLU A 121 16.94 -18.59 -9.03
N ASN A 122 18.27 -18.36 -9.10
CA ASN A 122 19.06 -18.67 -10.27
C ASN A 122 19.96 -19.87 -10.02
N PHE A 123 19.61 -21.02 -10.63
CA PHE A 123 20.28 -22.30 -10.43
C PHE A 123 21.81 -22.24 -10.67
N PHE A 124 22.25 -21.47 -11.65
CA PHE A 124 23.68 -21.31 -11.96
C PHE A 124 24.42 -20.49 -10.88
N GLN A 125 23.76 -19.49 -10.27
CA GLN A 125 24.38 -18.66 -9.22
C GLN A 125 24.54 -19.43 -7.91
N VAL A 126 23.59 -20.29 -7.57
CA VAL A 126 23.67 -21.19 -6.41
C VAL A 126 24.94 -22.03 -6.43
N TRP A 127 25.29 -22.55 -7.62
CA TRP A 127 26.44 -23.43 -7.76
C TRP A 127 27.79 -22.67 -7.84
N LEU A 128 27.78 -21.48 -8.45
CA LEU A 128 29.00 -20.70 -8.70
C LEU A 128 29.39 -19.81 -7.50
N GLN A 129 28.45 -19.40 -6.63
CA GLN A 129 28.70 -18.45 -5.55
C GLN A 129 28.05 -18.86 -4.21
N PRO A 130 28.37 -20.04 -3.64
CA PRO A 130 27.73 -20.53 -2.42
C PRO A 130 27.99 -19.64 -1.19
N GLY A 131 29.13 -18.93 -1.16
CA GLY A 131 29.47 -18.02 -0.07
C GLY A 131 28.58 -16.76 -0.08
N LYS A 132 28.29 -16.21 -1.25
CA LYS A 132 27.41 -15.05 -1.41
C LYS A 132 25.96 -15.40 -1.04
N LEU A 133 25.50 -16.58 -1.46
CA LEU A 133 24.17 -17.08 -1.12
C LEU A 133 23.97 -17.17 0.39
N ARG A 134 24.92 -17.77 1.11
CA ARG A 134 24.84 -17.90 2.59
C ARG A 134 24.86 -16.53 3.29
N ALA A 135 25.65 -15.59 2.80
CA ALA A 135 25.67 -14.23 3.35
C ALA A 135 24.33 -13.51 3.15
N GLU A 136 23.74 -13.65 1.96
CA GLU A 136 22.42 -13.09 1.62
C GLU A 136 21.30 -13.72 2.46
N GLU A 137 21.28 -15.05 2.58
CA GLU A 137 20.30 -15.77 3.41
C GLU A 137 20.38 -15.33 4.88
N ARG A 138 21.59 -15.14 5.38
CA ARG A 138 21.81 -14.66 6.76
C ARG A 138 21.30 -13.23 6.92
N ALA A 139 21.64 -12.32 6.03
CA ALA A 139 21.17 -10.94 6.07
C ALA A 139 19.63 -10.85 5.96
N ASN A 140 19.02 -11.64 5.08
CA ASN A 140 17.57 -11.72 4.93
C ASN A 140 16.91 -12.26 6.20
N LYS A 141 17.52 -13.25 6.86
CA LYS A 141 17.01 -13.79 8.12
C LYS A 141 17.12 -12.78 9.26
N GLU A 142 18.22 -12.06 9.36
CA GLU A 142 18.44 -10.98 10.34
C GLU A 142 17.37 -9.90 10.11
N LYS A 143 17.22 -9.38 8.89
CA LYS A 143 16.16 -8.41 8.54
C LYS A 143 14.75 -8.91 8.88
N ALA A 144 14.44 -10.17 8.58
CA ALA A 144 13.14 -10.75 8.89
C ALA A 144 12.89 -10.80 10.40
N MET A 145 13.89 -11.15 11.19
CA MET A 145 13.77 -11.19 12.66
C MET A 145 13.59 -9.79 13.25
N ASP A 146 14.32 -8.78 12.78
CA ASP A 146 14.17 -7.39 13.22
C ASP A 146 12.76 -6.87 12.95
N ILE A 147 12.21 -7.16 11.75
CA ILE A 147 10.84 -6.78 11.41
C ILE A 147 9.84 -7.54 12.30
N LEU A 148 10.03 -8.85 12.52
CA LEU A 148 9.15 -9.64 13.39
C LEU A 148 9.19 -9.15 14.84
N GLU A 149 10.35 -8.69 15.32
CA GLU A 149 10.48 -8.08 16.65
C GLU A 149 9.69 -6.78 16.72
N SER A 150 9.79 -5.92 15.71
CA SER A 150 9.05 -4.64 15.66
C SER A 150 7.53 -4.79 15.70
N VAL A 151 6.99 -5.93 15.25
CA VAL A 151 5.55 -6.25 15.28
C VAL A 151 5.16 -7.24 16.37
N GLY A 152 6.07 -7.58 17.30
CA GLY A 152 5.80 -8.48 18.43
C GLY A 152 5.60 -9.95 18.05
N LEU A 153 6.13 -10.38 16.89
CA LEU A 153 5.99 -11.77 16.39
C LEU A 153 7.30 -12.59 16.46
N ALA A 154 8.41 -12.02 16.94
CA ALA A 154 9.71 -12.70 16.97
C ALA A 154 9.68 -14.02 17.75
N ALA A 155 9.00 -14.08 18.91
CA ALA A 155 8.84 -15.30 19.69
C ALA A 155 8.12 -16.43 18.94
N LYS A 156 7.37 -16.09 17.88
CA LYS A 156 6.60 -17.02 17.04
C LYS A 156 7.25 -17.31 15.69
N ALA A 157 8.49 -16.86 15.48
CA ALA A 157 9.19 -16.99 14.20
C ALA A 157 9.20 -18.41 13.63
N HIS A 158 9.27 -19.42 14.51
CA HIS A 158 9.32 -20.83 14.14
C HIS A 158 7.96 -21.56 14.23
N ASP A 159 6.91 -20.88 14.71
CA ASP A 159 5.56 -21.43 14.72
C ASP A 159 4.98 -21.44 13.30
N TYR A 160 4.07 -22.38 13.01
CA TYR A 160 3.32 -22.34 11.77
C TYR A 160 2.42 -21.09 11.73
N ALA A 161 2.45 -20.37 10.62
CA ALA A 161 1.65 -19.15 10.45
C ALA A 161 0.13 -19.42 10.54
N GLY A 162 -0.30 -20.65 10.26
CA GLY A 162 -1.68 -21.09 10.47
C GLY A 162 -2.12 -21.13 11.93
N ALA A 163 -1.19 -21.26 12.89
CA ALA A 163 -1.47 -21.24 14.32
C ALA A 163 -1.65 -19.84 14.90
N LEU A 164 -1.32 -18.80 14.14
CA LEU A 164 -1.49 -17.41 14.54
C LEU A 164 -2.98 -17.02 14.65
N SER A 165 -3.29 -16.13 15.57
CA SER A 165 -4.62 -15.47 15.61
C SER A 165 -4.87 -14.67 14.33
N GLY A 166 -6.14 -14.31 14.07
CA GLY A 166 -6.49 -13.46 12.91
C GLY A 166 -5.69 -12.16 12.86
N GLY A 167 -5.57 -11.50 14.03
CA GLY A 167 -4.79 -10.26 14.15
C GLY A 167 -3.30 -10.45 13.93
N GLN A 168 -2.72 -11.51 14.49
CA GLN A 168 -1.31 -11.84 14.26
C GLN A 168 -1.02 -12.15 12.78
N ARG A 169 -1.96 -12.82 12.10
CA ARG A 169 -1.84 -13.03 10.64
C ARG A 169 -1.88 -11.73 9.86
N LYS A 170 -2.72 -10.76 10.28
CA LYS A 170 -2.79 -9.44 9.66
C LYS A 170 -1.47 -8.67 9.86
N LEU A 171 -0.91 -8.67 11.07
CA LEU A 171 0.40 -8.08 11.35
C LEU A 171 1.52 -8.76 10.54
N LEU A 172 1.52 -10.09 10.43
CA LEU A 172 2.49 -10.82 9.60
C LEU A 172 2.37 -10.44 8.12
N GLU A 173 1.16 -10.28 7.58
CA GLU A 173 0.95 -9.84 6.21
C GLU A 173 1.55 -8.45 5.96
N MET A 174 1.31 -7.51 6.85
CA MET A 174 1.86 -6.16 6.76
C MET A 174 3.40 -6.18 6.90
N ALA A 175 3.92 -6.91 7.88
CA ALA A 175 5.36 -7.08 8.12
C ALA A 175 6.09 -7.65 6.88
N ARG A 176 5.49 -8.60 6.17
CA ARG A 176 6.06 -9.16 4.93
C ARG A 176 6.32 -8.11 3.86
N THR A 177 5.51 -7.06 3.78
CA THR A 177 5.72 -6.00 2.78
C THR A 177 7.04 -5.26 3.01
N LEU A 178 7.49 -5.16 4.26
CA LEU A 178 8.75 -4.48 4.63
C LEU A 178 10.00 -5.22 4.14
N MET A 179 9.90 -6.53 3.90
CA MET A 179 11.01 -7.30 3.33
C MET A 179 11.43 -6.78 1.95
N THR A 180 10.51 -6.18 1.20
CA THR A 180 10.77 -5.60 -0.12
C THR A 180 11.41 -4.22 -0.09
N SER A 181 11.63 -3.60 1.09
CA SER A 181 12.06 -2.20 1.26
C SER A 181 11.18 -1.23 0.46
N PRO A 182 9.87 -1.18 0.77
CA PRO A 182 8.90 -0.42 -0.02
C PRO A 182 9.11 1.08 0.14
N LYS A 183 8.79 1.86 -0.92
CA LYS A 183 8.66 3.31 -0.89
C LYS A 183 7.22 3.73 -0.63
N LEU A 184 6.26 2.96 -1.16
CA LEU A 184 4.82 3.16 -1.01
C LEU A 184 4.12 1.83 -0.74
N ILE A 185 3.29 1.81 0.29
CA ILE A 185 2.41 0.67 0.58
C ILE A 185 0.96 1.10 0.39
N LEU A 186 0.23 0.36 -0.45
CA LEU A 186 -1.22 0.46 -0.57
C LEU A 186 -1.87 -0.50 0.42
N LEU A 187 -2.64 0.03 1.36
CA LEU A 187 -3.39 -0.74 2.34
C LEU A 187 -4.89 -0.71 2.00
N ASP A 188 -5.47 -1.89 1.81
CA ASP A 188 -6.89 -2.06 1.49
C ASP A 188 -7.62 -2.57 2.74
N GLU A 189 -8.32 -1.66 3.43
CA GLU A 189 -9.10 -1.91 4.66
C GLU A 189 -8.28 -2.64 5.76
N PRO A 190 -7.15 -2.09 6.22
CA PRO A 190 -6.30 -2.75 7.21
C PRO A 190 -7.01 -2.99 8.55
N ALA A 191 -8.02 -2.20 8.91
CA ALA A 191 -8.80 -2.33 10.14
C ALA A 191 -10.02 -3.26 10.01
N ALA A 192 -10.32 -3.78 8.81
CA ALA A 192 -11.51 -4.60 8.60
C ALA A 192 -11.45 -5.93 9.38
N GLY A 193 -12.51 -6.20 10.15
CA GLY A 193 -12.66 -7.47 10.88
C GLY A 193 -11.72 -7.66 12.07
N VAL A 194 -11.07 -6.60 12.55
CA VAL A 194 -10.18 -6.64 13.72
C VAL A 194 -10.77 -5.90 14.92
N ASN A 195 -10.36 -6.26 16.13
CA ASN A 195 -10.81 -5.59 17.34
C ASN A 195 -10.14 -4.22 17.52
N PRO A 196 -10.71 -3.30 18.34
CA PRO A 196 -10.19 -1.95 18.53
C PRO A 196 -8.73 -1.90 19.00
N THR A 197 -8.32 -2.82 19.87
CA THR A 197 -6.94 -2.87 20.38
C THR A 197 -5.95 -3.13 19.25
N LEU A 198 -6.29 -4.05 18.34
CA LEU A 198 -5.44 -4.36 17.19
C LEU A 198 -5.45 -3.24 16.16
N ILE A 199 -6.57 -2.52 15.99
CA ILE A 199 -6.63 -1.33 15.13
C ILE A 199 -5.59 -0.31 15.59
N ASN A 200 -5.53 -0.01 16.90
CA ASN A 200 -4.55 0.91 17.45
C ASN A 200 -3.11 0.43 17.19
N GLN A 201 -2.82 -0.85 17.39
CA GLN A 201 -1.50 -1.41 17.10
C GLN A 201 -1.13 -1.28 15.60
N ILE A 202 -2.09 -1.54 14.70
CA ILE A 202 -1.88 -1.36 13.26
C ILE A 202 -1.56 0.11 12.94
N CYS A 203 -2.32 1.05 13.52
CA CYS A 203 -2.08 2.49 13.33
C CYS A 203 -0.68 2.90 13.85
N GLU A 204 -0.29 2.44 15.03
CA GLU A 204 1.04 2.67 15.60
C GLU A 204 2.16 2.15 14.68
N HIS A 205 2.00 0.94 14.13
CA HIS A 205 2.97 0.40 13.19
C HIS A 205 3.05 1.21 11.89
N ILE A 206 1.90 1.65 11.34
CA ILE A 206 1.88 2.49 10.15
C ILE A 206 2.62 3.80 10.39
N VAL A 207 2.38 4.48 11.53
CA VAL A 207 3.09 5.70 11.90
C VAL A 207 4.59 5.47 12.04
N ASN A 208 5.00 4.44 12.78
CA ASN A 208 6.41 4.10 12.98
C ASN A 208 7.13 3.80 11.65
N TRP A 209 6.47 3.13 10.71
CA TRP A 209 7.05 2.85 9.39
C TRP A 209 7.05 4.09 8.49
N ASN A 210 6.06 4.97 8.64
CA ASN A 210 6.04 6.26 7.94
C ASN A 210 7.18 7.17 8.40
N GLU A 211 7.47 7.23 9.70
CA GLU A 211 8.63 7.95 10.27
C GLU A 211 9.97 7.41 9.74
N GLN A 212 10.01 6.13 9.32
CA GLN A 212 11.16 5.53 8.62
C GLN A 212 11.22 5.88 7.12
N GLY A 213 10.30 6.72 6.62
CA GLY A 213 10.26 7.22 5.25
C GLY A 213 9.38 6.42 4.29
N ILE A 214 8.59 5.47 4.76
CA ILE A 214 7.63 4.72 3.92
C ILE A 214 6.35 5.55 3.78
N SER A 215 5.90 5.77 2.55
CA SER A 215 4.61 6.42 2.27
C SER A 215 3.48 5.41 2.27
N PHE A 216 2.27 5.87 2.59
CA PHE A 216 1.09 5.02 2.62
C PHE A 216 -0.05 5.62 1.82
N LEU A 217 -0.80 4.77 1.13
CA LEU A 217 -2.13 5.08 0.58
C LEU A 217 -3.11 4.06 1.14
N ILE A 218 -4.11 4.54 1.89
CA ILE A 218 -5.00 3.68 2.69
C ILE A 218 -6.44 3.87 2.23
N ILE A 219 -7.13 2.78 1.88
CA ILE A 219 -8.59 2.75 1.83
C ILE A 219 -9.09 2.27 3.20
N GLU A 220 -9.99 3.02 3.80
CA GLU A 220 -10.65 2.64 5.05
C GLU A 220 -12.08 3.18 5.09
N HIS A 221 -12.94 2.45 5.79
CA HIS A 221 -14.30 2.86 6.09
C HIS A 221 -14.44 3.41 7.52
N ASN A 222 -13.47 3.12 8.38
CA ASN A 222 -13.42 3.65 9.74
C ASN A 222 -12.88 5.08 9.69
N MET A 223 -13.80 6.05 9.86
CA MET A 223 -13.47 7.47 9.78
C MET A 223 -12.52 7.89 10.90
N ASP A 224 -12.63 7.31 12.11
CA ASP A 224 -11.72 7.63 13.21
C ASP A 224 -10.27 7.29 12.88
N VAL A 225 -10.06 6.14 12.23
CA VAL A 225 -8.72 5.71 11.74
C VAL A 225 -8.20 6.68 10.69
N ILE A 226 -8.99 7.02 9.68
CA ILE A 226 -8.58 7.92 8.60
C ILE A 226 -8.27 9.33 9.14
N MET A 227 -9.15 9.87 9.99
CA MET A 227 -8.99 11.22 10.53
C MET A 227 -7.80 11.35 11.48
N SER A 228 -7.44 10.27 12.19
CA SER A 228 -6.30 10.28 13.13
C SER A 228 -4.96 9.98 12.47
N LEU A 229 -4.97 9.28 11.33
CA LEU A 229 -3.76 8.71 10.73
C LEU A 229 -3.26 9.47 9.51
N CYS A 230 -4.17 10.05 8.70
CA CYS A 230 -3.82 10.59 7.40
C CYS A 230 -3.41 12.07 7.45
N ASP A 231 -2.38 12.43 6.68
CA ASP A 231 -2.00 13.84 6.43
C ASP A 231 -2.93 14.50 5.41
N ARG A 232 -3.38 13.70 4.42
CA ARG A 232 -4.27 14.14 3.34
C ARG A 232 -5.28 13.05 3.01
N ILE A 233 -6.48 13.48 2.65
CA ILE A 233 -7.59 12.57 2.29
C ILE A 233 -8.11 12.96 0.91
N TRP A 234 -8.32 11.95 0.07
CA TRP A 234 -9.05 12.04 -1.20
C TRP A 234 -10.41 11.40 -1.02
N VAL A 235 -11.45 12.09 -1.46
CA VAL A 235 -12.83 11.59 -1.43
C VAL A 235 -13.28 11.29 -2.84
N LEU A 236 -13.71 10.04 -3.04
CA LEU A 236 -14.26 9.57 -4.31
C LEU A 236 -15.78 9.38 -4.18
N ALA A 237 -16.53 9.86 -5.14
CA ALA A 237 -17.96 9.60 -5.30
C ALA A 237 -18.28 9.37 -6.76
N GLU A 238 -19.14 8.39 -7.07
CA GLU A 238 -19.57 8.05 -8.43
C GLU A 238 -18.42 7.92 -9.46
N GLY A 239 -17.30 7.36 -9.02
CA GLY A 239 -16.10 7.16 -9.84
C GLY A 239 -15.23 8.41 -10.05
N SER A 240 -15.58 9.56 -9.49
CA SER A 240 -14.88 10.84 -9.68
C SER A 240 -14.42 11.43 -8.35
N ASN A 241 -13.44 12.33 -8.39
CA ASN A 241 -13.02 13.06 -7.20
C ASN A 241 -14.13 14.04 -6.76
N LEU A 242 -14.53 13.93 -5.50
CA LEU A 242 -15.48 14.85 -4.88
C LEU A 242 -14.75 15.98 -4.14
N ALA A 243 -13.75 15.62 -3.33
CA ALA A 243 -12.95 16.56 -2.55
C ALA A 243 -11.55 16.00 -2.28
N SER A 244 -10.61 16.87 -1.92
CA SER A 244 -9.34 16.47 -1.30
C SER A 244 -8.87 17.56 -0.35
N GLY A 245 -8.26 17.16 0.78
CA GLY A 245 -7.78 18.10 1.78
C GLY A 245 -7.22 17.41 3.01
N THR A 246 -6.90 18.17 4.02
CA THR A 246 -6.57 17.67 5.34
C THR A 246 -7.79 17.01 6.01
N PRO A 247 -7.61 16.15 7.02
CA PRO A 247 -8.73 15.58 7.77
C PRO A 247 -9.75 16.62 8.25
N ALA A 248 -9.26 17.76 8.77
CA ALA A 248 -10.12 18.84 9.27
C ALA A 248 -10.96 19.50 8.16
N GLU A 249 -10.39 19.72 6.98
CA GLU A 249 -11.09 20.26 5.82
C GLU A 249 -12.16 19.29 5.31
N ILE A 250 -11.84 18.00 5.25
CA ILE A 250 -12.78 16.96 4.78
C ILE A 250 -13.95 16.80 5.75
N GLN A 251 -13.69 16.86 7.07
CA GLN A 251 -14.74 16.73 8.08
C GLN A 251 -15.78 17.87 8.03
N GLN A 252 -15.35 19.05 7.56
CA GLN A 252 -16.23 20.25 7.45
C GLN A 252 -16.83 20.41 6.04
N ASN A 253 -16.50 19.55 5.10
CA ASN A 253 -16.95 19.68 3.72
C ASN A 253 -18.40 19.19 3.58
N GLU A 254 -19.33 20.11 3.28
CA GLU A 254 -20.75 19.83 3.14
C GLU A 254 -21.05 18.78 2.04
N GLN A 255 -20.35 18.84 0.90
CA GLN A 255 -20.53 17.88 -0.19
C GLN A 255 -20.11 16.46 0.23
N VAL A 256 -19.07 16.35 1.06
CA VAL A 256 -18.63 15.06 1.60
C VAL A 256 -19.67 14.52 2.57
N LEU A 257 -20.20 15.36 3.47
CA LEU A 257 -21.24 14.97 4.42
C LEU A 257 -22.52 14.51 3.69
N GLU A 258 -22.95 15.25 2.67
CA GLU A 258 -24.12 14.86 1.85
C GLU A 258 -23.90 13.52 1.14
N ALA A 259 -22.73 13.27 0.59
CA ALA A 259 -22.42 12.01 -0.11
C ALA A 259 -22.48 10.78 0.82
N TYR A 260 -22.27 10.96 2.13
CA TYR A 260 -22.39 9.89 3.13
C TYR A 260 -23.77 9.79 3.77
N LEU A 261 -24.53 10.90 3.84
CA LEU A 261 -25.90 10.93 4.42
C LEU A 261 -26.98 10.52 3.42
N GLY A 262 -26.70 10.58 2.13
CA GLY A 262 -27.63 10.24 1.05
C GLY A 262 -27.74 8.73 0.73
N GLN A 263 -27.18 7.84 1.59
CA GLN A 263 -27.20 6.39 1.42
C GLN A 263 -28.13 5.68 2.38
#